data_375f868c375a51b018a5317c39f8bef4
#
_entry.id   375f868c375a51b018a5317c39f8bef4
#
_cell.length_a   1.000
_cell.length_b   1.000
_cell.length_c   1.000
_cell.angle_alpha   90.00
_cell.angle_beta   90.00
_cell.angle_gamma   90.00
#
_symmetry.space_group_name_H-M   'P 1'
#
loop_
_entity.id
_entity.type
_entity.pdbx_description
1 polymer ?
#
loop_
_entity_poly.entity_id
_entity_poly.type
_entity_poly.pdbx_seq_one_letter_code
_entity_poly.pdbx_strand_id
1 'polypeptide(L)'
;YKAFNINTDNVAEILMFAALRFSICGIIVCIIAYLSKSYIAKPRVKSILSICLMGVFAVVLHYGFTYVGLSETDSSKTAILKQLGPLLFACFSFLFVKNEIFSMTKIIGALIGFCGIIAINTGTAFHGFSVGDMLIVAASVCTVISMIISGKSAEGNSPLWIAGISQLFGGAVLLAASLIAGG
;
A
#
# COMPACT_ATOMS: atom_id res chain seq x y z
N TYR A 1 7.98 -1.15 -16.74
CA TYR A 1 8.38 -2.50 -17.15
C TYR A 1 9.10 -2.48 -18.50
N LYS A 2 8.53 -1.95 -19.59
CA LYS A 2 9.17 -1.90 -20.93
C LYS A 2 10.55 -1.21 -20.95
N ALA A 3 10.76 -0.19 -20.13
CA ALA A 3 12.01 0.55 -20.07
C ALA A 3 13.18 -0.23 -19.42
N PHE A 4 12.90 -1.22 -18.60
CA PHE A 4 13.89 -2.04 -17.89
C PHE A 4 13.94 -3.50 -18.36
N ASN A 5 13.22 -3.82 -19.45
CA ASN A 5 13.17 -5.17 -20.04
C ASN A 5 12.82 -6.28 -19.04
N ILE A 6 11.96 -5.95 -18.06
CA ILE A 6 11.54 -6.88 -17.02
C ILE A 6 10.54 -7.88 -17.63
N ASN A 7 10.84 -9.15 -17.48
CA ASN A 7 9.94 -10.20 -17.90
C ASN A 7 8.73 -10.24 -16.95
N THR A 8 7.56 -9.85 -17.47
CA THR A 8 6.31 -9.79 -16.68
C THR A 8 5.78 -11.17 -16.29
N ASP A 9 6.31 -12.24 -16.87
CA ASP A 9 5.95 -13.62 -16.54
C ASP A 9 6.79 -14.16 -15.38
N ASN A 10 7.88 -13.44 -15.01
CA ASN A 10 8.75 -13.82 -13.90
C ASN A 10 8.41 -13.02 -12.64
N VAL A 11 7.68 -13.65 -11.72
CA VAL A 11 7.27 -13.03 -10.45
C VAL A 11 8.48 -12.58 -9.63
N ALA A 12 9.61 -13.31 -9.68
CA ALA A 12 10.81 -12.96 -8.94
C ALA A 12 11.41 -11.61 -9.41
N GLU A 13 11.49 -11.38 -10.73
CA GLU A 13 11.98 -10.10 -11.29
C GLU A 13 11.07 -8.92 -10.91
N ILE A 14 9.75 -9.14 -10.93
CA ILE A 14 8.77 -8.13 -10.51
C ILE A 14 8.94 -7.78 -9.03
N LEU A 15 9.10 -8.79 -8.17
CA LEU A 15 9.32 -8.59 -6.75
C LEU A 15 10.65 -7.89 -6.47
N MET A 16 11.71 -8.23 -7.21
CA MET A 16 13.02 -7.58 -7.09
C MET A 16 12.94 -6.10 -7.47
N PHE A 17 12.28 -5.78 -8.58
CA PHE A 17 12.07 -4.39 -8.99
C PHE A 17 11.26 -3.59 -7.95
N ALA A 18 10.20 -4.20 -7.41
CA ALA A 18 9.41 -3.59 -6.36
C ALA A 18 10.25 -3.36 -5.10
N ALA A 19 11.04 -4.36 -4.69
CA ALA A 19 11.92 -4.27 -3.53
C ALA A 19 12.94 -3.13 -3.64
N LEU A 20 13.61 -3.00 -4.78
CA LEU A 20 14.54 -1.91 -5.06
C LEU A 20 13.85 -0.56 -4.99
N ARG A 21 12.68 -0.42 -5.61
CA ARG A 21 11.90 0.82 -5.59
C ARG A 21 11.53 1.25 -4.18
N PHE A 22 11.01 0.31 -3.36
CA PHE A 22 10.62 0.63 -1.98
C PHE A 22 11.83 0.90 -1.08
N SER A 23 12.94 0.21 -1.29
CA SER A 23 14.17 0.46 -0.54
C SER A 23 14.74 1.84 -0.85
N ILE A 24 14.82 2.23 -2.13
CA ILE A 24 15.28 3.56 -2.54
C ILE A 24 14.35 4.65 -1.99
N CYS A 25 13.03 4.49 -2.17
CA CYS A 25 12.06 5.45 -1.63
C CYS A 25 12.16 5.56 -0.10
N GLY A 26 12.30 4.43 0.59
CA GLY A 26 12.47 4.39 2.04
C GLY A 26 13.73 5.13 2.51
N ILE A 27 14.87 4.94 1.82
CA ILE A 27 16.12 5.67 2.10
C ILE A 27 15.90 7.18 1.91
N ILE A 28 15.32 7.60 0.79
CA ILE A 28 15.08 9.02 0.49
C ILE A 28 14.18 9.64 1.57
N VAL A 29 13.10 8.98 1.96
CA VAL A 29 12.18 9.47 2.99
C VAL A 29 12.87 9.55 4.35
N CYS A 30 13.72 8.57 4.71
CA CYS A 30 14.52 8.63 5.94
C CYS A 30 15.53 9.78 5.92
N ILE A 31 16.18 10.05 4.79
CA ILE A 31 17.09 11.20 4.65
C ILE A 31 16.31 12.52 4.83
N ILE A 32 15.14 12.65 4.19
CA ILE A 32 14.29 13.83 4.34
C ILE A 32 13.84 13.99 5.80
N ALA A 33 13.45 12.91 6.47
CA ALA A 33 13.08 12.92 7.88
C ALA A 33 14.23 13.38 8.78
N TYR A 34 15.45 12.93 8.49
CA TYR A 34 16.66 13.34 9.20
C TYR A 34 16.98 14.82 8.99
N LEU A 35 16.98 15.29 7.73
CA LEU A 35 17.25 16.69 7.39
C LEU A 35 16.20 17.65 7.94
N SER A 36 14.94 17.22 7.98
CA SER A 36 13.83 17.98 8.56
C SER A 36 13.82 17.99 10.09
N LYS A 37 14.84 17.38 10.73
CA LYS A 37 14.92 17.22 12.21
C LYS A 37 13.61 16.66 12.80
N SER A 38 12.96 15.79 12.05
CA SER A 38 11.69 15.18 12.47
C SER A 38 11.91 14.33 13.72
N TYR A 39 11.04 14.53 14.71
CA TYR A 39 11.18 13.85 16.00
C TYR A 39 10.84 12.37 15.92
N ILE A 40 11.69 11.53 16.49
CA ILE A 40 11.36 10.14 16.80
C ILE A 40 11.27 10.03 18.33
N ALA A 41 10.14 9.57 18.83
CA ALA A 41 10.05 9.15 20.21
C ALA A 41 11.03 7.99 20.46
N LYS A 42 11.56 7.89 21.68
CA LYS A 42 12.42 6.76 22.06
C LYS A 42 11.76 5.44 21.61
N PRO A 43 12.46 4.59 20.84
CA PRO A 43 11.87 3.41 20.24
C PRO A 43 11.35 2.46 21.34
N ARG A 44 10.05 2.39 21.47
CA ARG A 44 9.40 1.32 22.24
C ARG A 44 9.28 0.11 21.34
N VAL A 45 9.53 -1.08 21.85
CA VAL A 45 9.38 -2.35 21.08
C VAL A 45 8.02 -2.44 20.38
N LYS A 46 6.95 -1.99 21.04
CA LYS A 46 5.60 -1.93 20.44
C LYS A 46 5.52 -1.01 19.23
N SER A 47 6.23 0.11 19.25
CA SER A 47 6.26 1.06 18.13
C SER A 47 7.01 0.47 16.93
N ILE A 48 8.13 -0.18 17.16
CA ILE A 48 8.91 -0.86 16.12
C ILE A 48 8.07 -1.98 15.49
N LEU A 49 7.43 -2.81 16.32
CA LEU A 49 6.57 -3.90 15.82
C LEU A 49 5.42 -3.37 14.96
N SER A 50 4.78 -2.27 15.36
CA SER A 50 3.71 -1.64 14.56
C SER A 50 4.23 -1.13 13.22
N ILE A 51 5.42 -0.52 13.18
CA ILE A 51 6.05 -0.04 11.94
C ILE A 51 6.41 -1.21 11.02
N CYS A 52 6.96 -2.30 11.56
CA CYS A 52 7.24 -3.52 10.80
C CYS A 52 5.96 -4.15 10.25
N LEU A 53 4.91 -4.27 11.06
CA LEU A 53 3.59 -4.75 10.62
C LEU A 53 3.02 -3.86 9.51
N MET A 54 3.13 -2.55 9.64
CA MET A 54 2.73 -1.62 8.58
C MET A 54 3.50 -1.91 7.28
N GLY A 55 4.82 -2.13 7.34
CA GLY A 55 5.63 -2.50 6.17
C GLY A 55 5.16 -3.81 5.52
N VAL A 56 4.82 -4.82 6.32
CA VAL A 56 4.27 -6.08 5.81
C VAL A 56 2.94 -5.86 5.09
N PHE A 57 1.99 -5.16 5.71
CA PHE A 57 0.68 -4.95 5.09
C PHE A 57 0.72 -3.96 3.93
N ALA A 58 1.45 -2.83 4.05
CA ALA A 58 1.50 -1.78 3.04
C ALA A 58 2.36 -2.16 1.83
N VAL A 59 3.40 -2.97 2.02
CA VAL A 59 4.36 -3.27 0.95
C VAL A 59 4.27 -4.74 0.56
N VAL A 60 4.54 -5.68 1.48
CA VAL A 60 4.67 -7.10 1.12
C VAL A 60 3.34 -7.69 0.64
N LEU A 61 2.33 -7.68 1.50
CA LEU A 61 1.02 -8.28 1.19
C LEU A 61 0.26 -7.49 0.13
N HIS A 62 0.22 -6.16 0.25
CA HIS A 62 -0.47 -5.32 -0.72
C HIS A 62 0.08 -5.50 -2.13
N TYR A 63 1.39 -5.42 -2.30
CA TYR A 63 1.99 -5.57 -3.63
C TYR A 63 2.06 -7.01 -4.09
N GLY A 64 2.28 -7.99 -3.19
CA GLY A 64 2.20 -9.40 -3.51
C GLY A 64 0.84 -9.77 -4.11
N PHE A 65 -0.25 -9.45 -3.41
CA PHE A 65 -1.60 -9.67 -3.91
C PHE A 65 -1.91 -8.85 -5.18
N THR A 66 -1.41 -7.62 -5.27
CA THR A 66 -1.61 -6.79 -6.46
C THR A 66 -0.95 -7.40 -7.69
N TYR A 67 0.29 -7.86 -7.59
CA TYR A 67 1.00 -8.40 -8.75
C TYR A 67 0.41 -9.73 -9.23
N VAL A 68 0.10 -10.63 -8.29
CA VAL A 68 -0.58 -11.89 -8.65
C VAL A 68 -1.99 -11.62 -9.18
N GLY A 69 -2.74 -10.71 -8.58
CA GLY A 69 -4.07 -10.35 -9.06
C GLY A 69 -4.06 -9.69 -10.44
N LEU A 70 -3.04 -8.87 -10.74
CA LEU A 70 -2.92 -8.16 -12.01
C LEU A 70 -2.57 -9.08 -13.18
N SER A 71 -1.96 -10.25 -12.95
CA SER A 71 -1.72 -11.23 -14.00
C SER A 71 -3.01 -11.91 -14.50
N GLU A 72 -4.07 -11.89 -13.70
CA GLU A 72 -5.35 -12.55 -13.99
C GLU A 72 -6.53 -11.59 -14.16
N THR A 73 -6.28 -10.27 -14.07
CA THR A 73 -7.33 -9.24 -14.09
C THR A 73 -6.93 -8.06 -14.98
N ASP A 74 -7.90 -7.49 -15.67
CA ASP A 74 -7.68 -6.29 -16.48
C ASP A 74 -7.19 -5.11 -15.63
N SER A 75 -6.22 -4.35 -16.18
CA SER A 75 -5.62 -3.20 -15.50
C SER A 75 -6.67 -2.13 -15.11
N SER A 76 -7.68 -1.92 -15.95
CA SER A 76 -8.77 -0.98 -15.66
C SER A 76 -9.64 -1.42 -14.48
N LYS A 77 -9.97 -2.70 -14.42
CA LYS A 77 -10.72 -3.31 -13.33
C LYS A 77 -9.91 -3.27 -12.02
N THR A 78 -8.60 -3.57 -12.12
CA THR A 78 -7.66 -3.44 -11.00
C THR A 78 -7.63 -2.01 -10.46
N ALA A 79 -7.62 -0.98 -11.31
CA ALA A 79 -7.63 0.41 -10.88
C ALA A 79 -8.88 0.76 -10.06
N ILE A 80 -10.05 0.26 -10.45
CA ILE A 80 -11.31 0.46 -9.70
C ILE A 80 -11.25 -0.27 -8.35
N LEU A 81 -10.88 -1.55 -8.35
CA LEU A 81 -10.86 -2.38 -7.15
C LEU A 81 -9.83 -1.89 -6.11
N LYS A 82 -8.69 -1.37 -6.55
CA LYS A 82 -7.68 -0.79 -5.65
C LYS A 82 -8.17 0.46 -4.92
N GLN A 83 -9.09 1.21 -5.49
CA GLN A 83 -9.65 2.40 -4.83
C GLN A 83 -10.66 2.06 -3.73
N LEU A 84 -11.10 0.81 -3.62
CA LEU A 84 -11.93 0.36 -2.50
C LEU A 84 -11.21 0.57 -1.15
N GLY A 85 -9.90 0.36 -1.08
CA GLY A 85 -9.14 0.56 0.16
C GLY A 85 -9.21 2.00 0.68
N PRO A 86 -8.72 3.00 -0.05
CA PRO A 86 -8.83 4.41 0.34
C PRO A 86 -10.28 4.86 0.59
N LEU A 87 -11.23 4.39 -0.21
CA LEU A 87 -12.65 4.71 -0.04
C LEU A 87 -13.19 4.16 1.29
N LEU A 88 -12.96 2.87 1.58
CA LEU A 88 -13.36 2.25 2.83
C LEU A 88 -12.70 2.95 4.03
N PHE A 89 -11.41 3.27 3.93
CA PHE A 89 -10.73 4.02 4.97
C PHE A 89 -11.34 5.39 5.18
N ALA A 90 -11.63 6.15 4.13
CA ALA A 90 -12.26 7.47 4.23
C ALA A 90 -13.66 7.41 4.89
N CYS A 91 -14.46 6.37 4.57
CA CYS A 91 -15.79 6.18 5.13
C CYS A 91 -15.76 5.75 6.61
N PHE A 92 -14.79 4.91 6.99
CA PHE A 92 -14.77 4.26 8.31
C PHE A 92 -13.61 4.70 9.20
N SER A 93 -12.80 5.70 8.80
CA SER A 93 -11.65 6.19 9.57
C SER A 93 -12.01 6.62 10.99
N PHE A 94 -13.19 7.20 11.17
CA PHE A 94 -13.70 7.65 12.48
C PHE A 94 -13.85 6.52 13.51
N LEU A 95 -13.95 5.25 13.06
CA LEU A 95 -14.00 4.08 13.96
C LEU A 95 -12.64 3.66 14.48
N PHE A 96 -11.57 3.96 13.74
CA PHE A 96 -10.24 3.40 13.98
C PHE A 96 -9.21 4.45 14.37
N VAL A 97 -9.39 5.71 13.95
CA VAL A 97 -8.46 6.80 14.21
C VAL A 97 -8.99 7.66 15.36
N LYS A 98 -8.18 7.81 16.40
CA LYS A 98 -8.53 8.59 17.59
C LYS A 98 -8.69 10.07 17.22
N ASN A 99 -9.72 10.70 17.73
CA ASN A 99 -10.10 12.09 17.47
C ASN A 99 -10.55 12.39 16.03
N GLU A 100 -10.80 11.39 15.20
CA GLU A 100 -11.40 11.61 13.90
C GLU A 100 -12.93 11.68 14.03
N ILE A 101 -13.52 12.76 13.49
CA ILE A 101 -14.97 12.98 13.56
C ILE A 101 -15.60 12.46 12.27
N PHE A 102 -16.75 11.82 12.40
CA PHE A 102 -17.60 11.47 11.26
C PHE A 102 -17.91 12.70 10.43
N SER A 103 -17.60 12.66 9.13
CA SER A 103 -17.81 13.79 8.22
C SER A 103 -18.50 13.33 6.94
N MET A 104 -19.73 13.74 6.73
CA MET A 104 -20.47 13.49 5.48
C MET A 104 -19.76 14.04 4.26
N THR A 105 -19.06 15.17 4.39
CA THR A 105 -18.29 15.77 3.29
C THR A 105 -17.19 14.84 2.79
N LYS A 106 -16.49 14.13 3.70
CA LYS A 106 -15.47 13.12 3.33
C LYS A 106 -16.09 11.96 2.56
N ILE A 107 -17.22 11.46 3.01
CA ILE A 107 -17.92 10.33 2.37
C ILE A 107 -18.40 10.73 0.98
N ILE A 108 -19.06 11.89 0.86
CA ILE A 108 -19.54 12.39 -0.43
C ILE A 108 -18.38 12.63 -1.40
N GLY A 109 -17.28 13.24 -0.94
CA GLY A 109 -16.09 13.45 -1.75
C GLY A 109 -15.46 12.14 -2.23
N ALA A 110 -15.36 11.14 -1.34
CA ALA A 110 -14.86 9.82 -1.67
C ALA A 110 -15.74 9.10 -2.70
N LEU A 111 -17.07 9.17 -2.55
CA LEU A 111 -18.02 8.59 -3.50
C LEU A 111 -17.96 9.26 -4.87
N ILE A 112 -17.89 10.60 -4.93
CA ILE A 112 -17.74 11.34 -6.19
C ILE A 112 -16.44 10.94 -6.89
N GLY A 113 -15.32 10.87 -6.15
CA GLY A 113 -14.04 10.42 -6.70
C GLY A 113 -14.11 8.99 -7.23
N PHE A 114 -14.77 8.09 -6.51
CA PHE A 114 -14.95 6.70 -6.93
C PHE A 114 -15.82 6.58 -8.19
N CYS A 115 -16.92 7.33 -8.27
CA CYS A 115 -17.74 7.43 -9.49
C CYS A 115 -16.93 7.96 -10.69
N GLY A 116 -16.03 8.93 -10.46
CA GLY A 116 -15.12 9.41 -11.51
C GLY A 116 -14.20 8.32 -12.04
N ILE A 117 -13.64 7.49 -11.16
CA ILE A 117 -12.79 6.36 -11.54
C ILE A 117 -13.58 5.31 -12.35
N ILE A 118 -14.80 4.99 -11.90
CA ILE A 118 -15.69 4.11 -12.65
C ILE A 118 -15.96 4.70 -14.03
N ALA A 119 -16.33 5.98 -14.14
CA ALA A 119 -16.66 6.64 -15.39
C ALA A 119 -15.51 6.58 -16.42
N ILE A 120 -14.26 6.74 -15.97
CA ILE A 120 -13.08 6.66 -16.86
C ILE A 120 -12.84 5.22 -17.34
N ASN A 121 -13.21 4.22 -16.55
CA ASN A 121 -12.90 2.80 -16.80
C ASN A 121 -14.11 2.00 -17.35
N THR A 122 -15.25 2.64 -17.63
CA THR A 122 -16.47 1.96 -18.11
C THR A 122 -16.35 1.35 -19.52
N GLY A 123 -15.29 1.65 -20.27
CA GLY A 123 -15.05 1.05 -21.60
C GLY A 123 -14.55 -0.41 -21.54
N THR A 124 -14.11 -0.90 -20.40
CA THR A 124 -13.66 -2.27 -20.19
C THR A 124 -14.75 -3.05 -19.47
N ALA A 125 -15.45 -3.89 -20.20
CA ALA A 125 -16.58 -4.65 -19.72
C ALA A 125 -16.26 -5.41 -18.42
N PHE A 126 -17.15 -5.34 -17.43
CA PHE A 126 -17.17 -6.18 -16.24
C PHE A 126 -17.51 -7.64 -16.66
N HIS A 127 -16.54 -8.35 -17.20
CA HIS A 127 -16.69 -9.78 -17.49
C HIS A 127 -16.38 -10.59 -16.23
N GLY A 128 -17.43 -10.96 -15.50
CA GLY A 128 -17.34 -11.88 -14.38
C GLY A 128 -16.42 -11.44 -13.22
N PHE A 129 -16.44 -12.18 -12.14
CA PHE A 129 -15.54 -11.98 -10.99
C PHE A 129 -14.49 -13.09 -10.99
N SER A 130 -13.21 -12.75 -11.12
CA SER A 130 -12.10 -13.69 -11.19
C SER A 130 -11.39 -13.86 -9.85
N VAL A 131 -10.54 -14.87 -9.73
CA VAL A 131 -9.65 -15.05 -8.56
C VAL A 131 -8.72 -13.84 -8.43
N GLY A 132 -8.24 -13.28 -9.55
CA GLY A 132 -7.43 -12.07 -9.56
C GLY A 132 -8.14 -10.88 -8.92
N ASP A 133 -9.46 -10.72 -9.16
CA ASP A 133 -10.25 -9.66 -8.53
C ASP A 133 -10.30 -9.81 -7.00
N MET A 134 -10.44 -11.04 -6.50
CA MET A 134 -10.40 -11.31 -5.05
C MET A 134 -9.04 -10.92 -4.44
N LEU A 135 -7.95 -11.19 -5.13
CA LEU A 135 -6.61 -10.81 -4.68
C LEU A 135 -6.44 -9.29 -4.65
N ILE A 136 -6.97 -8.57 -5.64
CA ILE A 136 -6.94 -7.09 -5.63
C ILE A 136 -7.78 -6.52 -4.49
N VAL A 137 -8.94 -7.09 -4.22
CA VAL A 137 -9.75 -6.70 -3.04
C VAL A 137 -8.99 -6.99 -1.74
N ALA A 138 -8.34 -8.14 -1.62
CA ALA A 138 -7.48 -8.46 -0.47
C ALA A 138 -6.34 -7.45 -0.31
N ALA A 139 -5.69 -7.04 -1.41
CA ALA A 139 -4.69 -5.97 -1.41
C ALA A 139 -5.27 -4.64 -0.89
N SER A 140 -6.50 -4.30 -1.28
CA SER A 140 -7.19 -3.10 -0.79
C SER A 140 -7.48 -3.16 0.71
N VAL A 141 -7.85 -4.33 1.22
CA VAL A 141 -8.02 -4.55 2.68
C VAL A 141 -6.69 -4.39 3.41
N CYS A 142 -5.58 -4.92 2.86
CA CYS A 142 -4.24 -4.71 3.43
C CYS A 142 -3.88 -3.22 3.50
N THR A 143 -4.27 -2.42 2.51
CA THR A 143 -4.11 -0.97 2.52
C THR A 143 -4.86 -0.34 3.70
N VAL A 144 -6.11 -0.71 3.93
CA VAL A 144 -6.91 -0.19 5.06
C VAL A 144 -6.24 -0.53 6.39
N ILE A 145 -5.80 -1.79 6.56
CA ILE A 145 -5.11 -2.23 7.78
C ILE A 145 -3.83 -1.40 7.99
N SER A 146 -3.03 -1.20 6.94
CA SER A 146 -1.80 -0.41 7.03
C SER A 146 -2.08 1.05 7.41
N MET A 147 -3.13 1.66 6.87
CA MET A 147 -3.54 3.03 7.21
C MET A 147 -3.98 3.15 8.67
N ILE A 148 -4.72 2.17 9.19
CA ILE A 148 -5.13 2.12 10.60
C ILE A 148 -3.89 2.00 11.52
N ILE A 149 -2.94 1.11 11.18
CA ILE A 149 -1.70 0.94 11.94
C ILE A 149 -0.88 2.23 11.88
N SER A 150 -0.79 2.88 10.72
CA SER A 150 -0.10 4.15 10.53
C SER A 150 -0.66 5.24 11.44
N GLY A 151 -1.98 5.41 11.48
CA GLY A 151 -2.65 6.38 12.35
C GLY A 151 -2.32 6.17 13.83
N LYS A 152 -2.33 4.91 14.30
CA LYS A 152 -1.97 4.57 15.68
C LYS A 152 -0.47 4.76 15.97
N SER A 153 0.39 4.50 14.99
CA SER A 153 1.84 4.63 15.13
C SER A 153 2.31 6.08 15.09
N ALA A 154 1.51 6.98 14.49
CA ALA A 154 1.79 8.41 14.42
C ALA A 154 1.65 9.12 15.79
N GLU A 155 1.03 8.48 16.79
CA GLU A 155 0.99 9.03 18.14
C GLU A 155 2.41 9.07 18.75
N GLY A 156 3.03 10.26 18.72
CA GLY A 156 4.38 10.52 19.28
C GLY A 156 5.56 10.26 18.33
N ASN A 157 5.33 9.88 17.08
CA ASN A 157 6.37 9.71 16.08
C ASN A 157 6.08 10.55 14.83
N SER A 158 7.14 11.01 14.16
CA SER A 158 6.97 11.67 12.87
C SER A 158 6.46 10.71 11.80
N PRO A 159 5.40 11.07 11.04
CA PRO A 159 4.91 10.27 9.93
C PRO A 159 5.98 9.94 8.88
N LEU A 160 6.96 10.83 8.67
CA LEU A 160 8.09 10.61 7.75
C LEU A 160 8.95 9.42 8.17
N TRP A 161 9.28 9.31 9.45
CA TRP A 161 10.06 8.18 9.95
C TRP A 161 9.29 6.87 9.87
N ILE A 162 8.00 6.89 10.21
CA ILE A 162 7.13 5.71 10.10
C ILE A 162 7.09 5.23 8.64
N ALA A 163 6.85 6.14 7.71
CA ALA A 163 6.80 5.82 6.29
C ALA A 163 8.15 5.31 5.77
N GLY A 164 9.27 5.97 6.08
CA GLY A 164 10.59 5.58 5.63
C GLY A 164 11.00 4.19 6.14
N ILE A 165 10.88 3.95 7.45
CA ILE A 165 11.27 2.67 8.06
C ILE A 165 10.36 1.53 7.58
N SER A 166 9.04 1.75 7.48
CA SER A 166 8.12 0.72 7.00
C SER A 166 8.38 0.33 5.55
N GLN A 167 8.74 1.29 4.69
CA GLN A 167 9.11 1.03 3.29
C GLN A 167 10.46 0.29 3.20
N LEU A 168 11.46 0.66 3.98
CA LEU A 168 12.75 -0.05 4.05
C LEU A 168 12.55 -1.49 4.50
N PHE A 169 11.79 -1.70 5.57
CA PHE A 169 11.51 -3.03 6.07
C PHE A 169 10.74 -3.88 5.05
N GLY A 170 9.65 -3.32 4.48
CA GLY A 170 8.87 -4.00 3.45
C GLY A 170 9.68 -4.29 2.19
N GLY A 171 10.53 -3.35 1.75
CA GLY A 171 11.44 -3.54 0.64
C GLY A 171 12.46 -4.64 0.89
N ALA A 172 13.05 -4.70 2.10
CA ALA A 172 13.97 -5.76 2.48
C ALA A 172 13.32 -7.15 2.50
N VAL A 173 12.07 -7.25 2.99
CA VAL A 173 11.31 -8.50 2.97
C VAL A 173 10.99 -8.94 1.54
N LEU A 174 10.59 -8.01 0.67
CA LEU A 174 10.36 -8.32 -0.75
C LEU A 174 11.63 -8.75 -1.46
N LEU A 175 12.77 -8.14 -1.14
CA LEU A 175 14.06 -8.53 -1.70
C LEU A 175 14.42 -9.96 -1.29
N ALA A 176 14.27 -10.29 -0.01
CA ALA A 176 14.48 -11.65 0.48
C ALA A 176 13.55 -12.66 -0.21
N ALA A 177 12.27 -12.31 -0.38
CA ALA A 177 11.29 -13.14 -1.07
C ALA A 177 11.66 -13.35 -2.55
N SER A 178 12.14 -12.31 -3.26
CA SER A 178 12.61 -12.41 -4.64
C SER A 178 13.80 -13.35 -4.77
N LEU A 179 14.80 -13.22 -3.89
CA LEU A 179 15.99 -14.10 -3.90
C LEU A 179 15.64 -15.58 -3.62
N ILE A 180 14.66 -15.83 -2.75
CA ILE A 180 14.17 -17.18 -2.48
C ILE A 180 13.40 -17.74 -3.70
N ALA A 181 12.69 -16.89 -4.43
CA ALA A 181 11.93 -17.26 -5.63
C ALA A 181 12.81 -17.45 -6.89
N GLY A 182 14.12 -17.27 -6.79
CA GLY A 182 15.08 -17.49 -7.89
C GLY A 182 15.30 -16.25 -8.76
N GLY A 183 15.17 -15.06 -8.17
CA GLY A 183 15.50 -13.78 -8.81
C GLY A 183 16.99 -13.49 -8.77
#